data_47635f3ad88d831e644b55a5d659d858
#
_entry.id   47635f3ad88d831e644b55a5d659d858
#
_cell.length_a   1.000
_cell.length_b   1.000
_cell.length_c   1.000
_cell.angle_alpha   90.00
_cell.angle_beta   90.00
_cell.angle_gamma   90.00
#
_symmetry.space_group_name_H-M   'P 1'
#
loop_
_entity.id
_entity.type
_entity.pdbx_description
1 polymer ?
#
loop_
_entity_poly.entity_id
_entity_poly.type
_entity_poly.pdbx_seq_one_letter_code
_entity_poly.pdbx_strand_id
1 'polypeptide(L)'
;MTNGRLKPRRRGPRQGGQAIRRALNVLRTLAVGGEKGVPLVEIVQATSLARPTVHRIVHVLIEEGIVERSDRTGNYVVGRQVPELALARPSRSPLMVAAEPYLAEASAQLGDTLFLTVRTGLDTLCVARRIGSYPIQVLSIEVGVRRPLGVSSAGVAILAAMPAPEARKIVLANATRFSAYRTDTATVLGQIQLARRRGYTLRDVGLVQGTKSLSAWIRTPDGQPAAAITLSAIRNRMSPRRAIEVAEFLLAAARAIETATPRDS
;
A
#
# COMPACT_ATOMS: atom_id res chain seq x y z
N MET A 1 0.99 34.18 -51.61
CA MET A 1 0.15 33.15 -50.91
C MET A 1 1.03 32.46 -49.89
N THR A 2 1.01 32.93 -48.65
CA THR A 2 1.95 32.47 -47.60
C THR A 2 1.16 31.61 -46.64
N ASN A 3 1.44 30.33 -46.65
CA ASN A 3 0.73 29.33 -45.84
C ASN A 3 1.33 29.27 -44.42
N GLY A 4 0.70 29.96 -43.46
CA GLY A 4 1.08 29.97 -42.05
C GLY A 4 0.64 28.69 -41.35
N ARG A 5 1.55 27.71 -41.18
CA ARG A 5 1.32 26.55 -40.32
C ARG A 5 1.30 26.97 -38.83
N LEU A 6 0.13 26.93 -38.21
CA LEU A 6 -0.03 27.06 -36.77
C LEU A 6 0.64 25.88 -36.04
N LYS A 7 1.68 26.17 -35.26
CA LYS A 7 2.32 25.18 -34.35
C LYS A 7 1.33 24.80 -33.25
N PRO A 8 1.20 23.50 -32.88
CA PRO A 8 0.34 23.10 -31.80
C PRO A 8 0.89 23.63 -30.45
N ARG A 9 0.09 24.40 -29.74
CA ARG A 9 0.38 24.85 -28.37
C ARG A 9 0.53 23.62 -27.47
N ARG A 10 1.74 23.38 -26.96
CA ARG A 10 1.97 22.45 -25.84
C ARG A 10 1.12 22.91 -24.66
N ARG A 11 0.05 22.18 -24.34
CA ARG A 11 -0.72 22.37 -23.10
C ARG A 11 0.18 22.01 -21.92
N GLY A 12 0.63 23.01 -21.17
CA GLY A 12 1.25 22.84 -19.85
C GLY A 12 0.28 22.15 -18.87
N PRO A 13 0.74 21.64 -17.72
CA PRO A 13 -0.12 20.93 -16.77
C PRO A 13 -1.31 21.83 -16.39
N ARG A 14 -2.52 21.27 -16.52
CA ARG A 14 -3.79 21.98 -16.29
C ARG A 14 -3.81 22.61 -14.90
N GLN A 15 -3.76 23.93 -14.81
CA GLN A 15 -3.73 24.71 -13.54
C GLN A 15 -4.98 24.50 -12.67
N GLY A 16 -6.14 24.11 -13.24
CA GLY A 16 -7.41 23.94 -12.52
C GLY A 16 -7.50 22.74 -11.56
N GLY A 17 -6.61 21.74 -11.65
CA GLY A 17 -6.67 20.54 -10.81
C GLY A 17 -5.80 20.59 -9.55
N GLN A 18 -5.04 21.65 -9.31
CA GLN A 18 -4.06 21.68 -8.20
C GLN A 18 -4.75 21.71 -6.83
N ALA A 19 -5.85 22.46 -6.68
CA ALA A 19 -6.61 22.51 -5.44
C ALA A 19 -7.20 21.13 -5.09
N ILE A 20 -7.78 20.45 -6.06
CA ILE A 20 -8.34 19.09 -5.90
C ILE A 20 -7.23 18.11 -5.48
N ARG A 21 -6.08 18.14 -6.15
CA ARG A 21 -4.93 17.27 -5.80
C ARG A 21 -4.43 17.51 -4.38
N ARG A 22 -4.38 18.78 -3.94
CA ARG A 22 -4.00 19.16 -2.58
C ARG A 22 -5.00 18.64 -1.56
N ALA A 23 -6.31 18.79 -1.80
CA ALA A 23 -7.36 18.26 -0.95
C ALA A 23 -7.29 16.73 -0.83
N LEU A 24 -7.14 16.02 -1.95
CA LEU A 24 -6.95 14.57 -1.96
C LEU A 24 -5.67 14.12 -1.22
N ASN A 25 -4.60 14.93 -1.24
CA ASN A 25 -3.37 14.62 -0.49
C ASN A 25 -3.60 14.76 1.02
N VAL A 26 -4.32 15.80 1.46
CA VAL A 26 -4.76 15.96 2.86
C VAL A 26 -5.60 14.75 3.30
N LEU A 27 -6.60 14.36 2.52
CA LEU A 27 -7.44 13.18 2.83
C LEU A 27 -6.65 11.88 2.96
N ARG A 28 -5.66 11.66 2.07
CA ARG A 28 -4.78 10.49 2.16
C ARG A 28 -3.94 10.51 3.43
N THR A 29 -3.51 11.66 3.89
CA THR A 29 -2.78 11.81 5.16
C THR A 29 -3.69 11.46 6.34
N LEU A 30 -4.92 11.93 6.35
CA LEU A 30 -5.89 11.63 7.41
C LEU A 30 -6.26 10.14 7.48
N ALA A 31 -6.38 9.49 6.33
CA ALA A 31 -6.70 8.06 6.27
C ALA A 31 -5.68 7.16 6.99
N VAL A 32 -4.44 7.63 7.19
CA VAL A 32 -3.39 6.90 7.92
C VAL A 32 -3.56 7.02 9.45
N GLY A 33 -4.19 8.09 9.91
CA GLY A 33 -4.35 8.37 11.36
C GLY A 33 -5.39 7.50 12.08
N GLY A 34 -6.23 6.77 11.33
CA GLY A 34 -7.29 5.94 11.90
C GLY A 34 -8.17 6.71 12.89
N GLU A 35 -8.60 6.04 13.96
CA GLU A 35 -9.45 6.63 15.02
C GLU A 35 -8.75 7.71 15.86
N LYS A 36 -7.42 7.68 15.94
CA LYS A 36 -6.66 8.69 16.69
C LYS A 36 -6.65 10.03 15.99
N GLY A 37 -6.88 10.01 14.67
CA GLY A 37 -6.80 11.18 13.81
C GLY A 37 -5.38 11.72 13.67
N VAL A 38 -5.23 12.80 12.89
CA VAL A 38 -3.96 13.45 12.59
C VAL A 38 -4.03 14.92 13.01
N PRO A 39 -3.09 15.42 13.84
CA PRO A 39 -3.05 16.84 14.19
C PRO A 39 -2.64 17.68 12.97
N LEU A 40 -3.07 18.95 12.94
CA LEU A 40 -2.82 19.86 11.81
C LEU A 40 -1.34 19.97 11.45
N VAL A 41 -0.46 19.96 12.46
CA VAL A 41 0.99 20.08 12.25
C VAL A 41 1.56 18.91 11.44
N GLU A 42 1.09 17.71 11.69
CA GLU A 42 1.51 16.52 10.94
C GLU A 42 0.95 16.52 9.51
N ILE A 43 -0.27 17.03 9.30
CA ILE A 43 -0.84 17.21 7.95
C ILE A 43 0.02 18.20 7.15
N VAL A 44 0.44 19.30 7.76
CA VAL A 44 1.33 20.30 7.13
C VAL A 44 2.66 19.65 6.73
N GLN A 45 3.28 18.89 7.63
CA GLN A 45 4.56 18.22 7.38
C GLN A 45 4.42 17.16 6.26
N ALA A 46 3.42 16.31 6.35
CA ALA A 46 3.20 15.22 5.38
C ALA A 46 2.85 15.73 3.98
N THR A 47 2.11 16.83 3.87
CA THR A 47 1.69 17.39 2.58
C THR A 47 2.69 18.40 2.00
N SER A 48 3.62 18.91 2.81
CA SER A 48 4.54 20.01 2.46
C SER A 48 3.80 21.28 1.98
N LEU A 49 2.57 21.48 2.43
CA LEU A 49 1.76 22.67 2.13
C LEU A 49 1.91 23.70 3.24
N ALA A 50 1.79 24.99 2.90
CA ALA A 50 1.76 26.06 3.89
C ALA A 50 0.56 25.87 4.85
N ARG A 51 0.76 26.11 6.16
CA ARG A 51 -0.25 25.96 7.21
C ARG A 51 -1.59 26.63 6.89
N PRO A 52 -1.66 27.88 6.38
CA PRO A 52 -2.92 28.51 5.99
C PRO A 52 -3.63 27.75 4.87
N THR A 53 -2.88 27.15 3.93
CA THR A 53 -3.45 26.36 2.84
C THR A 53 -4.07 25.07 3.37
N VAL A 54 -3.36 24.35 4.25
CA VAL A 54 -3.90 23.12 4.89
C VAL A 54 -5.14 23.46 5.70
N HIS A 55 -5.11 24.51 6.51
CA HIS A 55 -6.25 24.95 7.32
C HIS A 55 -7.49 25.21 6.45
N ARG A 56 -7.34 25.98 5.36
CA ARG A 56 -8.45 26.24 4.43
C ARG A 56 -9.00 24.98 3.79
N ILE A 57 -8.12 24.06 3.35
CA ILE A 57 -8.55 22.79 2.76
C ILE A 57 -9.33 21.95 3.77
N VAL A 58 -8.79 21.80 4.99
CA VAL A 58 -9.44 21.02 6.06
C VAL A 58 -10.79 21.62 6.42
N HIS A 59 -10.91 22.97 6.47
CA HIS A 59 -12.16 23.66 6.78
C HIS A 59 -13.26 23.31 5.74
N VAL A 60 -12.94 23.44 4.45
CA VAL A 60 -13.87 23.07 3.37
C VAL A 60 -14.25 21.58 3.46
N LEU A 61 -13.28 20.70 3.73
CA LEU A 61 -13.57 19.26 3.85
C LEU A 61 -14.44 18.94 5.09
N ILE A 62 -14.39 19.77 6.15
CA ILE A 62 -15.30 19.67 7.30
C ILE A 62 -16.71 20.12 6.91
N GLU A 63 -16.84 21.25 6.21
CA GLU A 63 -18.13 21.73 5.70
C GLU A 63 -18.83 20.68 4.83
N GLU A 64 -18.07 19.95 4.02
CA GLU A 64 -18.55 18.86 3.18
C GLU A 64 -18.73 17.51 3.92
N GLY A 65 -18.46 17.44 5.22
CA GLY A 65 -18.55 16.20 6.01
C GLY A 65 -17.54 15.10 5.64
N ILE A 66 -16.55 15.43 4.80
CA ILE A 66 -15.47 14.50 4.38
C ILE A 66 -14.38 14.37 5.44
N VAL A 67 -14.23 15.39 6.28
CA VAL A 67 -13.34 15.43 7.45
C VAL A 67 -14.16 15.80 8.67
N GLU A 68 -13.78 15.27 9.82
CA GLU A 68 -14.34 15.65 11.12
C GLU A 68 -13.22 15.97 12.09
N ARG A 69 -13.52 16.73 13.12
CA ARG A 69 -12.60 16.96 14.24
C ARG A 69 -13.02 16.06 15.40
N SER A 70 -12.14 15.20 15.84
CA SER A 70 -12.40 14.32 16.98
C SER A 70 -12.55 15.12 18.25
N ASP A 71 -13.68 14.99 18.94
CA ASP A 71 -13.94 15.65 20.24
C ASP A 71 -12.97 15.16 21.31
N ARG A 72 -12.54 13.89 21.22
CA ARG A 72 -11.65 13.26 22.19
C ARG A 72 -10.20 13.74 22.09
N THR A 73 -9.68 13.95 20.88
CA THR A 73 -8.27 14.26 20.67
C THR A 73 -8.02 15.63 20.10
N GLY A 74 -9.03 16.31 19.57
CA GLY A 74 -8.93 17.55 18.82
C GLY A 74 -8.27 17.38 17.43
N ASN A 75 -7.90 16.16 17.06
CA ASN A 75 -7.30 15.82 15.79
C ASN A 75 -8.34 15.72 14.68
N TYR A 76 -7.88 15.75 13.42
CA TYR A 76 -8.71 15.58 12.25
C TYR A 76 -8.79 14.11 11.86
N VAL A 77 -9.99 13.61 11.59
CA VAL A 77 -10.29 12.24 11.19
C VAL A 77 -11.06 12.25 9.87
N VAL A 78 -11.12 11.10 9.22
CA VAL A 78 -11.98 10.90 8.06
C VAL A 78 -13.45 11.00 8.50
N GLY A 79 -14.23 11.85 7.85
CA GLY A 79 -15.62 12.14 8.19
C GLY A 79 -16.61 11.11 7.65
N ARG A 80 -17.86 11.19 8.14
CA ARG A 80 -18.96 10.25 7.85
C ARG A 80 -19.37 10.16 6.38
N GLN A 81 -19.15 11.21 5.60
CA GLN A 81 -19.46 11.18 4.15
C GLN A 81 -18.59 10.19 3.37
N VAL A 82 -17.38 9.87 3.85
CA VAL A 82 -16.47 8.96 3.14
C VAL A 82 -16.98 7.51 3.13
N PRO A 83 -17.45 6.91 4.24
CA PRO A 83 -18.18 5.64 4.22
C PRO A 83 -19.41 5.64 3.30
N GLU A 84 -20.20 6.72 3.29
CA GLU A 84 -21.38 6.86 2.43
C GLU A 84 -20.98 6.83 0.95
N LEU A 85 -19.94 7.57 0.55
CA LEU A 85 -19.39 7.51 -0.80
C LEU A 85 -18.85 6.12 -1.16
N ALA A 86 -18.29 5.40 -0.21
CA ALA A 86 -17.81 4.05 -0.42
C ALA A 86 -18.94 3.05 -0.67
N LEU A 87 -20.12 3.25 -0.08
CA LEU A 87 -21.32 2.44 -0.32
C LEU A 87 -21.88 2.61 -1.75
N ALA A 88 -21.65 3.76 -2.39
CA ALA A 88 -22.02 3.99 -3.79
C ALA A 88 -21.17 3.17 -4.77
N ARG A 89 -20.06 2.57 -4.32
CA ARG A 89 -19.24 1.67 -5.14
C ARG A 89 -19.92 0.30 -5.24
N PRO A 90 -20.21 -0.23 -6.45
CA PRO A 90 -21.02 -1.44 -6.65
C PRO A 90 -20.49 -2.73 -6.03
N SER A 91 -19.22 -2.80 -5.62
CA SER A 91 -18.68 -3.99 -4.94
C SER A 91 -17.39 -3.68 -4.16
N ARG A 92 -17.11 -4.48 -3.13
CA ARG A 92 -15.75 -4.63 -2.59
C ARG A 92 -14.83 -5.01 -3.74
N SER A 93 -13.57 -4.55 -3.71
CA SER A 93 -12.58 -4.97 -4.71
C SER A 93 -12.66 -6.50 -4.91
N PRO A 94 -12.87 -7.00 -6.13
CA PRO A 94 -12.98 -8.45 -6.40
C PRO A 94 -11.81 -9.23 -5.80
N LEU A 95 -10.61 -8.66 -5.87
CA LEU A 95 -9.40 -9.22 -5.24
C LEU A 95 -9.53 -9.37 -3.72
N MET A 96 -10.13 -8.40 -3.02
CA MET A 96 -10.30 -8.49 -1.56
C MET A 96 -11.29 -9.58 -1.18
N VAL A 97 -12.37 -9.73 -1.94
CA VAL A 97 -13.36 -10.78 -1.75
C VAL A 97 -12.74 -12.15 -2.00
N ALA A 98 -12.00 -12.30 -3.11
CA ALA A 98 -11.31 -13.53 -3.46
C ALA A 98 -10.22 -13.92 -2.43
N ALA A 99 -9.52 -12.93 -1.85
CA ALA A 99 -8.43 -13.20 -0.90
C ALA A 99 -8.90 -13.55 0.52
N GLU A 100 -10.10 -13.14 0.91
CA GLU A 100 -10.58 -13.29 2.29
C GLU A 100 -10.52 -14.72 2.86
N PRO A 101 -11.04 -15.78 2.17
CA PRO A 101 -10.97 -17.14 2.68
C PRO A 101 -9.52 -17.62 2.86
N TYR A 102 -8.62 -17.28 1.94
CA TYR A 102 -7.21 -17.69 2.01
C TYR A 102 -6.45 -16.96 3.12
N LEU A 103 -6.78 -15.70 3.40
CA LEU A 103 -6.22 -14.98 4.54
C LEU A 103 -6.67 -15.59 5.86
N ALA A 104 -7.96 -15.95 5.97
CA ALA A 104 -8.51 -16.59 7.16
C ALA A 104 -7.86 -17.96 7.40
N GLU A 105 -7.78 -18.80 6.37
CA GLU A 105 -7.14 -20.10 6.43
C GLU A 105 -5.67 -20.00 6.81
N ALA A 106 -4.90 -19.13 6.14
CA ALA A 106 -3.48 -18.93 6.42
C ALA A 106 -3.25 -18.44 7.86
N SER A 107 -4.08 -17.54 8.39
CA SER A 107 -3.95 -17.07 9.76
C SER A 107 -4.26 -18.15 10.79
N ALA A 108 -5.25 -19.02 10.52
CA ALA A 108 -5.61 -20.13 11.36
C ALA A 108 -4.51 -21.22 11.39
N GLN A 109 -4.01 -21.62 10.23
CA GLN A 109 -3.02 -22.70 10.11
C GLN A 109 -1.61 -22.26 10.55
N LEU A 110 -1.17 -21.08 10.15
CA LEU A 110 0.18 -20.61 10.42
C LEU A 110 0.31 -19.88 11.76
N GLY A 111 -0.79 -19.36 12.29
CA GLY A 111 -0.88 -18.71 13.59
C GLY A 111 -0.24 -17.31 13.67
N ASP A 112 0.36 -16.80 12.59
CA ASP A 112 1.02 -15.50 12.54
C ASP A 112 0.15 -14.46 11.81
N THR A 113 0.53 -13.18 11.84
CA THR A 113 -0.24 -12.11 11.21
C THR A 113 -0.08 -12.12 9.68
N LEU A 114 -1.21 -12.11 8.97
CA LEU A 114 -1.30 -12.02 7.52
C LEU A 114 -1.76 -10.63 7.08
N PHE A 115 -1.25 -10.20 5.95
CA PHE A 115 -1.61 -8.94 5.30
C PHE A 115 -1.90 -9.15 3.82
N LEU A 116 -2.93 -8.48 3.31
CA LEU A 116 -3.12 -8.26 1.88
C LEU A 116 -2.73 -6.83 1.56
N THR A 117 -1.83 -6.69 0.60
CA THR A 117 -1.29 -5.40 0.18
C THR A 117 -1.46 -5.25 -1.32
N VAL A 118 -2.05 -4.14 -1.77
CA VAL A 118 -2.25 -3.85 -3.19
C VAL A 118 -1.31 -2.75 -3.67
N ARG A 119 -1.01 -2.75 -4.97
CA ARG A 119 -0.28 -1.67 -5.63
C ARG A 119 -1.21 -0.47 -5.85
N THR A 120 -0.72 0.73 -5.62
CA THR A 120 -1.40 1.99 -5.93
C THR A 120 -0.39 3.00 -6.48
N GLY A 121 -0.21 3.02 -7.80
CA GLY A 121 0.80 3.85 -8.46
C GLY A 121 2.22 3.46 -8.05
N LEU A 122 2.95 4.37 -7.39
CA LEU A 122 4.31 4.16 -6.85
C LEU A 122 4.31 3.58 -5.42
N ASP A 123 3.14 3.34 -4.84
CA ASP A 123 2.97 2.91 -3.45
C ASP A 123 2.32 1.53 -3.35
N THR A 124 2.43 0.95 -2.17
CA THR A 124 1.60 -0.13 -1.67
C THR A 124 0.56 0.41 -0.70
N LEU A 125 -0.60 -0.23 -0.63
CA LEU A 125 -1.67 0.03 0.32
C LEU A 125 -2.04 -1.29 1.01
N CYS A 126 -1.97 -1.34 2.35
CA CYS A 126 -2.50 -2.46 3.11
C CYS A 126 -4.03 -2.40 3.10
N VAL A 127 -4.69 -3.42 2.55
CA VAL A 127 -6.16 -3.45 2.41
C VAL A 127 -6.84 -4.47 3.32
N ALA A 128 -6.09 -5.45 3.84
CA ALA A 128 -6.60 -6.39 4.84
C ALA A 128 -5.49 -6.87 5.76
N ARG A 129 -5.86 -7.19 7.00
CA ARG A 129 -5.01 -7.80 8.02
C ARG A 129 -5.80 -8.88 8.74
N ARG A 130 -5.19 -10.05 8.93
CA ARG A 130 -5.71 -11.12 9.78
C ARG A 130 -4.67 -11.45 10.84
N ILE A 131 -5.08 -11.43 12.09
CA ILE A 131 -4.24 -11.75 13.25
C ILE A 131 -4.39 -13.24 13.52
N GLY A 132 -3.29 -13.96 13.63
CA GLY A 132 -3.28 -15.37 13.93
C GLY A 132 -3.41 -15.65 15.44
N SER A 133 -3.30 -16.92 15.81
CA SER A 133 -3.47 -17.42 17.18
C SER A 133 -2.22 -17.39 18.04
N TYR A 134 -1.04 -17.14 17.46
CA TYR A 134 0.21 -17.10 18.24
C TYR A 134 0.21 -15.91 19.20
N PRO A 135 0.64 -16.07 20.47
CA PRO A 135 0.52 -15.03 21.50
C PRO A 135 1.24 -13.71 21.17
N ILE A 136 2.34 -13.76 20.39
CA ILE A 136 3.11 -12.57 20.01
C ILE A 136 2.90 -12.31 18.52
N GLN A 137 2.17 -11.24 18.20
CA GLN A 137 1.81 -10.88 16.84
C GLN A 137 2.61 -9.67 16.31
N VAL A 138 2.96 -9.72 15.04
CA VAL A 138 3.64 -8.60 14.35
C VAL A 138 2.61 -7.69 13.70
N LEU A 139 2.26 -6.61 14.37
CA LEU A 139 1.28 -5.62 13.91
C LEU A 139 1.97 -4.39 13.27
N SER A 140 2.94 -4.65 12.40
CA SER A 140 3.83 -3.61 11.82
C SER A 140 3.17 -2.68 10.83
N ILE A 141 1.96 -3.01 10.37
CA ILE A 141 1.21 -2.20 9.40
C ILE A 141 -0.29 -2.31 9.70
N GLU A 142 -0.99 -1.19 9.61
CA GLU A 142 -2.45 -1.14 9.73
C GLU A 142 -3.11 -1.07 8.34
N VAL A 143 -4.38 -1.47 8.28
CA VAL A 143 -5.21 -1.29 7.07
C VAL A 143 -5.31 0.20 6.77
N GLY A 144 -5.19 0.57 5.49
CA GLY A 144 -5.14 1.97 5.05
C GLY A 144 -3.73 2.55 4.94
N VAL A 145 -2.71 1.95 5.58
CA VAL A 145 -1.33 2.46 5.52
C VAL A 145 -0.73 2.27 4.14
N ARG A 146 -0.12 3.34 3.63
CA ARG A 146 0.61 3.39 2.36
C ARG A 146 2.11 3.45 2.59
N ARG A 147 2.87 2.78 1.73
CA ARG A 147 4.34 2.83 1.73
C ARG A 147 4.88 2.81 0.30
N PRO A 148 6.02 3.43 0.02
CA PRO A 148 6.67 3.33 -1.29
C PRO A 148 6.89 1.87 -1.68
N LEU A 149 6.64 1.52 -2.95
CA LEU A 149 7.05 0.21 -3.48
C LEU A 149 8.55 0.02 -3.30
N GLY A 150 8.95 -1.12 -2.71
CA GLY A 150 10.34 -1.46 -2.41
C GLY A 150 10.69 -1.43 -0.92
N VAL A 151 9.95 -0.70 -0.05
CA VAL A 151 10.30 -0.62 1.37
C VAL A 151 9.78 -1.79 2.21
N SER A 152 8.72 -2.47 1.78
CA SER A 152 8.15 -3.64 2.46
C SER A 152 8.39 -4.93 1.67
N SER A 153 8.27 -6.09 2.33
CA SER A 153 8.31 -7.41 1.68
C SER A 153 7.28 -7.50 0.56
N ALA A 154 6.03 -7.07 0.80
CA ALA A 154 4.97 -7.01 -0.20
C ALA A 154 5.35 -6.13 -1.40
N GLY A 155 5.90 -4.94 -1.16
CA GLY A 155 6.31 -4.03 -2.23
C GLY A 155 7.43 -4.60 -3.09
N VAL A 156 8.40 -5.30 -2.50
CA VAL A 156 9.45 -6.02 -3.24
C VAL A 156 8.86 -7.19 -4.03
N ALA A 157 7.90 -7.93 -3.47
CA ALA A 157 7.23 -9.04 -4.16
C ALA A 157 6.49 -8.54 -5.42
N ILE A 158 5.72 -7.46 -5.30
CA ILE A 158 5.02 -6.84 -6.43
C ILE A 158 6.01 -6.38 -7.51
N LEU A 159 7.11 -5.71 -7.13
CA LEU A 159 8.16 -5.28 -8.06
C LEU A 159 8.89 -6.47 -8.73
N ALA A 160 9.09 -7.57 -8.01
CA ALA A 160 9.72 -8.78 -8.54
C ALA A 160 8.87 -9.42 -9.65
N ALA A 161 7.55 -9.34 -9.54
CA ALA A 161 6.61 -9.86 -10.53
C ALA A 161 6.49 -8.99 -11.81
N MET A 162 7.02 -7.77 -11.80
CA MET A 162 7.00 -6.84 -12.94
C MET A 162 8.13 -7.11 -13.94
N PRO A 163 8.00 -6.65 -15.20
CA PRO A 163 9.13 -6.53 -16.12
C PRO A 163 10.27 -5.70 -15.50
N ALA A 164 11.52 -6.13 -15.75
CA ALA A 164 12.69 -5.50 -15.10
C ALA A 164 12.82 -3.99 -15.36
N PRO A 165 12.58 -3.47 -16.58
CA PRO A 165 12.65 -2.03 -16.84
C PRO A 165 11.60 -1.23 -16.07
N GLU A 166 10.37 -1.77 -15.94
CA GLU A 166 9.28 -1.12 -15.21
C GLU A 166 9.58 -1.07 -13.70
N ALA A 167 9.98 -2.21 -13.12
CA ALA A 167 10.38 -2.27 -11.71
C ALA A 167 11.50 -1.28 -11.38
N ARG A 168 12.54 -1.21 -12.25
CA ARG A 168 13.65 -0.25 -12.09
C ARG A 168 13.17 1.20 -12.15
N LYS A 169 12.27 1.54 -13.08
CA LYS A 169 11.69 2.89 -13.19
C LYS A 169 10.97 3.30 -11.91
N ILE A 170 10.18 2.40 -11.32
CA ILE A 170 9.46 2.65 -10.07
C ILE A 170 10.42 2.80 -8.90
N VAL A 171 11.45 1.95 -8.80
CA VAL A 171 12.48 2.03 -7.75
C VAL A 171 13.20 3.37 -7.81
N LEU A 172 13.60 3.84 -8.99
CA LEU A 172 14.25 5.14 -9.17
C LEU A 172 13.31 6.30 -8.82
N ALA A 173 12.03 6.21 -9.17
CA ALA A 173 11.04 7.23 -8.82
C ALA A 173 10.80 7.34 -7.30
N ASN A 174 11.06 6.27 -6.54
CA ASN A 174 10.93 6.25 -5.08
C ASN A 174 12.27 6.50 -4.35
N ALA A 175 13.39 6.69 -5.04
CA ALA A 175 14.73 6.73 -4.47
C ALA A 175 14.87 7.69 -3.28
N THR A 176 14.35 8.92 -3.40
CA THR A 176 14.40 9.94 -2.34
C THR A 176 13.56 9.60 -1.11
N ARG A 177 12.58 8.68 -1.25
CA ARG A 177 11.67 8.27 -0.18
C ARG A 177 12.23 7.11 0.64
N PHE A 178 13.24 6.40 0.15
CA PHE A 178 13.78 5.20 0.78
C PHE A 178 14.55 5.47 2.07
N SER A 179 15.21 6.64 2.18
CA SER A 179 15.99 7.01 3.37
C SER A 179 15.17 7.01 4.65
N ALA A 180 13.90 7.44 4.58
CA ALA A 180 12.98 7.40 5.72
C ALA A 180 12.69 5.97 6.23
N TYR A 181 13.02 4.94 5.42
CA TYR A 181 12.80 3.53 5.74
C TYR A 181 14.11 2.73 5.90
N ARG A 182 15.24 3.44 6.06
CA ARG A 182 16.58 2.82 6.23
C ARG A 182 16.92 1.83 5.12
N THR A 183 16.59 2.16 3.89
CA THR A 183 16.91 1.39 2.69
C THR A 183 17.34 2.33 1.57
N ASP A 184 17.83 1.77 0.48
CA ASP A 184 18.29 2.49 -0.70
C ASP A 184 17.94 1.73 -2.00
N THR A 185 18.20 2.37 -3.13
CA THR A 185 17.92 1.83 -4.46
C THR A 185 18.67 0.51 -4.73
N ALA A 186 19.94 0.41 -4.33
CA ALA A 186 20.75 -0.78 -4.59
C ALA A 186 20.23 -1.99 -3.80
N THR A 187 19.94 -1.78 -2.52
CA THR A 187 19.35 -2.79 -1.64
C THR A 187 18.02 -3.30 -2.19
N VAL A 188 17.11 -2.39 -2.61
CA VAL A 188 15.80 -2.77 -3.17
C VAL A 188 15.97 -3.57 -4.47
N LEU A 189 16.83 -3.15 -5.39
CA LEU A 189 17.09 -3.88 -6.63
C LEU A 189 17.67 -5.27 -6.37
N GLY A 190 18.60 -5.42 -5.41
CA GLY A 190 19.14 -6.70 -4.99
C GLY A 190 18.08 -7.63 -4.42
N GLN A 191 17.15 -7.10 -3.60
CA GLN A 191 16.03 -7.85 -3.05
C GLN A 191 15.04 -8.32 -4.15
N ILE A 192 14.78 -7.48 -5.16
CA ILE A 192 13.95 -7.85 -6.32
C ILE A 192 14.57 -9.03 -7.08
N GLN A 193 15.89 -8.98 -7.34
CA GLN A 193 16.58 -10.09 -8.01
C GLN A 193 16.51 -11.38 -7.22
N LEU A 194 16.70 -11.30 -5.91
CA LEU A 194 16.61 -12.46 -5.01
C LEU A 194 15.18 -13.05 -5.00
N ALA A 195 14.16 -12.18 -4.93
CA ALA A 195 12.77 -12.59 -4.97
C ALA A 195 12.40 -13.30 -6.29
N ARG A 196 12.89 -12.79 -7.43
CA ARG A 196 12.70 -13.44 -8.73
C ARG A 196 13.28 -14.85 -8.80
N ARG A 197 14.47 -15.06 -8.22
CA ARG A 197 15.10 -16.39 -8.17
C ARG A 197 14.34 -17.37 -7.27
N ARG A 198 13.76 -16.88 -6.16
CA ARG A 198 13.06 -17.72 -5.17
C ARG A 198 11.58 -17.92 -5.48
N GLY A 199 10.95 -17.05 -6.26
CA GLY A 199 9.50 -17.00 -6.46
C GLY A 199 8.74 -16.27 -5.34
N TYR A 200 9.42 -15.83 -4.27
CA TYR A 200 8.85 -15.10 -3.13
C TYR A 200 9.88 -14.17 -2.51
N THR A 201 9.43 -13.26 -1.64
CA THR A 201 10.33 -12.47 -0.81
C THR A 201 10.44 -13.06 0.59
N LEU A 202 11.65 -13.02 1.14
CA LEU A 202 11.91 -13.23 2.56
C LEU A 202 12.83 -12.11 3.04
N ARG A 203 12.33 -11.28 3.97
CA ARG A 203 13.12 -10.21 4.58
C ARG A 203 13.43 -10.55 6.01
N ASP A 204 14.74 -10.70 6.29
CA ASP A 204 15.28 -10.95 7.64
C ASP A 204 15.33 -9.69 8.50
N VAL A 205 15.42 -8.52 7.87
CA VAL A 205 15.36 -7.22 8.53
C VAL A 205 14.03 -6.60 8.10
N GLY A 206 12.99 -6.81 8.91
CA GLY A 206 11.70 -6.16 8.72
C GLY A 206 11.79 -4.65 8.99
N LEU A 207 10.71 -3.92 8.69
CA LEU A 207 10.55 -2.52 9.11
C LEU A 207 10.53 -2.38 10.64
N VAL A 208 10.19 -3.45 11.34
CA VAL A 208 10.30 -3.58 12.80
C VAL A 208 11.43 -4.55 13.10
N GLN A 209 12.38 -4.13 13.93
CA GLN A 209 13.48 -4.98 14.38
C GLN A 209 12.95 -6.25 15.06
N GLY A 210 13.67 -7.36 14.90
CA GLY A 210 13.28 -8.65 15.49
C GLY A 210 12.14 -9.36 14.76
N THR A 211 11.72 -8.88 13.59
CA THR A 211 10.67 -9.51 12.78
C THR A 211 11.20 -9.99 11.43
N LYS A 212 10.55 -11.01 10.88
CA LYS A 212 10.72 -11.48 9.50
C LYS A 212 9.39 -11.43 8.77
N SER A 213 9.44 -11.14 7.47
CA SER A 213 8.25 -11.12 6.62
C SER A 213 8.52 -11.88 5.33
N LEU A 214 7.57 -12.73 4.95
CA LEU A 214 7.56 -13.46 3.69
C LEU A 214 6.34 -13.05 2.87
N SER A 215 6.54 -12.79 1.57
CA SER A 215 5.43 -12.39 0.69
C SER A 215 5.45 -13.14 -0.63
N ALA A 216 4.28 -13.55 -1.08
CA ALA A 216 4.00 -14.01 -2.44
C ALA A 216 3.20 -12.94 -3.17
N TRP A 217 3.56 -12.66 -4.44
CA TRP A 217 2.81 -11.73 -5.28
C TRP A 217 1.56 -12.36 -5.85
N ILE A 218 0.59 -11.53 -6.15
CA ILE A 218 -0.69 -11.88 -6.77
C ILE A 218 -0.84 -11.05 -8.03
N ARG A 219 -1.20 -11.69 -9.14
CA ARG A 219 -1.48 -11.04 -10.42
C ARG A 219 -2.98 -10.86 -10.61
N THR A 220 -3.34 -9.86 -11.38
CA THR A 220 -4.69 -9.73 -11.91
C THR A 220 -4.94 -10.78 -13.01
N PRO A 221 -6.19 -11.04 -13.41
CA PRO A 221 -6.51 -11.97 -14.49
C PRO A 221 -5.88 -11.63 -15.85
N ASP A 222 -5.50 -10.37 -16.07
CA ASP A 222 -4.72 -9.89 -17.23
C ASP A 222 -3.19 -10.02 -17.03
N GLY A 223 -2.76 -10.67 -15.94
CA GLY A 223 -1.36 -10.97 -15.65
C GLY A 223 -0.56 -9.84 -15.01
N GLN A 224 -1.18 -8.69 -14.70
CA GLN A 224 -0.47 -7.57 -14.07
C GLN A 224 -0.21 -7.83 -12.58
N PRO A 225 0.99 -7.52 -12.05
CA PRO A 225 1.27 -7.65 -10.63
C PRO A 225 0.53 -6.58 -9.84
N ALA A 226 -0.54 -6.98 -9.15
CA ALA A 226 -1.47 -6.07 -8.49
C ALA A 226 -1.35 -6.06 -6.97
N ALA A 227 -0.97 -7.18 -6.36
CA ALA A 227 -1.00 -7.33 -4.92
C ALA A 227 0.06 -8.32 -4.41
N ALA A 228 0.12 -8.47 -3.10
CA ALA A 228 0.88 -9.52 -2.42
C ALA A 228 0.17 -9.93 -1.12
N ILE A 229 0.18 -11.24 -0.85
CA ILE A 229 -0.12 -11.80 0.47
C ILE A 229 1.19 -11.92 1.25
N THR A 230 1.18 -11.50 2.51
CA THR A 230 2.37 -11.43 3.36
C THR A 230 2.08 -12.04 4.71
N LEU A 231 2.97 -12.90 5.21
CA LEU A 231 3.05 -13.31 6.60
C LEU A 231 4.18 -12.57 7.29
N SER A 232 3.90 -12.04 8.48
CA SER A 232 4.91 -11.44 9.36
C SER A 232 4.92 -12.14 10.71
N ALA A 233 6.11 -12.52 11.16
CA ALA A 233 6.35 -13.20 12.41
C ALA A 233 7.56 -12.62 13.15
N ILE A 234 7.69 -12.88 14.45
CA ILE A 234 8.93 -12.63 15.17
C ILE A 234 10.05 -13.52 14.60
N ARG A 235 11.29 -13.01 14.63
CA ARG A 235 12.46 -13.66 13.99
C ARG A 235 12.63 -15.12 14.41
N ASN A 236 12.52 -15.40 15.71
CA ASN A 236 12.73 -16.74 16.26
C ASN A 236 11.67 -17.75 15.81
N ARG A 237 10.51 -17.27 15.40
CA ARG A 237 9.42 -18.11 14.86
C ARG A 237 9.61 -18.44 13.37
N MET A 238 10.48 -17.71 12.65
CA MET A 238 10.72 -17.89 11.22
C MET A 238 12.10 -18.55 11.01
N SER A 239 12.22 -19.82 11.41
CA SER A 239 13.40 -20.66 11.10
C SER A 239 13.49 -20.91 9.59
N PRO A 240 14.66 -21.35 9.06
CA PRO A 240 14.79 -21.68 7.63
C PRO A 240 13.78 -22.72 7.14
N ARG A 241 13.52 -23.77 7.92
CA ARG A 241 12.52 -24.80 7.61
C ARG A 241 11.12 -24.22 7.54
N ARG A 242 10.74 -23.45 8.57
CA ARG A 242 9.42 -22.81 8.60
C ARG A 242 9.23 -21.78 7.48
N ALA A 243 10.29 -21.09 7.07
CA ALA A 243 10.21 -20.15 5.95
C ALA A 243 9.86 -20.86 4.63
N ILE A 244 10.31 -22.10 4.43
CA ILE A 244 9.93 -22.91 3.27
C ILE A 244 8.45 -23.31 3.35
N GLU A 245 7.99 -23.83 4.50
CA GLU A 245 6.58 -24.20 4.73
C GLU A 245 5.65 -23.01 4.50
N VAL A 246 6.00 -21.84 5.04
CA VAL A 246 5.24 -20.59 4.84
C VAL A 246 5.27 -20.15 3.38
N ALA A 247 6.40 -20.27 2.68
CA ALA A 247 6.51 -19.90 1.28
C ALA A 247 5.61 -20.76 0.39
N GLU A 248 5.63 -22.08 0.59
CA GLU A 248 4.77 -23.02 -0.16
C GLU A 248 3.30 -22.69 0.04
N PHE A 249 2.89 -22.43 1.30
CA PHE A 249 1.51 -22.06 1.61
C PHE A 249 1.11 -20.73 0.95
N LEU A 250 1.92 -19.68 1.09
CA LEU A 250 1.58 -18.37 0.51
C LEU A 250 1.62 -18.38 -1.03
N LEU A 251 2.50 -19.17 -1.64
CA LEU A 251 2.51 -19.33 -3.10
C LEU A 251 1.26 -20.07 -3.61
N ALA A 252 0.79 -21.07 -2.88
CA ALA A 252 -0.46 -21.77 -3.20
C ALA A 252 -1.66 -20.82 -3.04
N ALA A 253 -1.74 -20.11 -1.93
CA ALA A 253 -2.78 -19.12 -1.66
C ALA A 253 -2.80 -18.00 -2.71
N ALA A 254 -1.63 -17.46 -3.09
CA ALA A 254 -1.54 -16.44 -4.13
C ALA A 254 -2.12 -16.91 -5.46
N ARG A 255 -1.76 -18.13 -5.93
CA ARG A 255 -2.32 -18.73 -7.15
C ARG A 255 -3.83 -18.95 -7.07
N ALA A 256 -4.31 -19.41 -5.92
CA ALA A 256 -5.75 -19.63 -5.71
C ALA A 256 -6.52 -18.29 -5.73
N ILE A 257 -5.99 -17.23 -5.14
CA ILE A 257 -6.55 -15.87 -5.19
C ILE A 257 -6.58 -15.34 -6.65
N GLU A 258 -5.49 -15.53 -7.41
CA GLU A 258 -5.43 -15.17 -8.83
C GLU A 258 -6.55 -15.84 -9.63
N THR A 259 -6.76 -17.14 -9.41
CA THR A 259 -7.82 -17.92 -10.09
C THR A 259 -9.23 -17.50 -9.66
N ALA A 260 -9.43 -17.19 -8.37
CA ALA A 260 -10.72 -16.80 -7.81
C ALA A 260 -11.09 -15.32 -8.09
N THR A 261 -10.13 -14.49 -8.54
CA THR A 261 -10.39 -13.09 -8.85
C THR A 261 -11.05 -12.96 -10.22
N PRO A 262 -12.30 -12.44 -10.33
CA PRO A 262 -12.98 -12.26 -11.61
C PRO A 262 -12.21 -11.30 -12.52
N ARG A 263 -12.34 -11.50 -13.84
CA ARG A 263 -11.92 -10.49 -14.81
C ARG A 263 -12.87 -9.29 -14.71
N ASP A 264 -12.33 -8.09 -14.65
CA ASP A 264 -13.15 -6.88 -14.78
C ASP A 264 -13.80 -6.91 -16.18
N SER A 265 -15.15 -6.86 -16.18
CA SER A 265 -15.98 -6.88 -17.40
C SER A 265 -15.99 -5.50 -18.04
#